data_20c99001bebf277771844e2980693138
#
_entry.id   20c99001bebf277771844e2980693138
#
_cell.length_a   1.000
_cell.length_b   1.000
_cell.length_c   1.000
_cell.angle_alpha   90.00
_cell.angle_beta   90.00
_cell.angle_gamma   90.00
#
_symmetry.space_group_name_H-M   'P 1'
#
loop_
_entity.id
_entity.type
_entity.pdbx_description
1 polymer ?
#
loop_
_entity_poly.entity_id
_entity_poly.type
_entity_poly.pdbx_seq_one_letter_code
_entity_poly.pdbx_strand_id
1 'polypeptide(L)'
;MSGITHTTALWYASRATGVVTLLLLTAVVVLGILVNRQGRLPGLPGFAVTGLHRNTSLLAVAFLAVHVVTAVADPYVTIGLAATVLPFASAYKPFWLGLGAVSLDLVAALILTSLARARMSRRAWRGIHWLGYAAWPLAVVHSLGSSSDARSGLVLGVLACCVLAVVSAVAWRLSRAAREVPLAGRAAAVLSRMSARKAEL
;
A
#
# COMPACT_ATOMS: atom_id res chain seq x y z
N MET A 1 40.76 4.71 -0.96
CA MET A 1 39.74 5.17 -1.96
C MET A 1 38.54 4.21 -2.11
N SER A 2 38.62 2.93 -1.70
CA SER A 2 37.51 1.97 -1.80
C SER A 2 36.29 2.27 -0.92
N GLY A 3 36.48 2.85 0.27
CA GLY A 3 35.39 3.12 1.21
C GLY A 3 34.35 4.16 0.74
N ILE A 4 34.78 5.18 -0.01
CA ILE A 4 33.90 6.27 -0.47
C ILE A 4 32.95 5.78 -1.58
N THR A 5 33.42 4.87 -2.43
CA THR A 5 32.60 4.33 -3.53
C THR A 5 31.51 3.38 -3.02
N HIS A 6 31.79 2.59 -1.97
CA HIS A 6 30.80 1.68 -1.37
C HIS A 6 29.68 2.44 -0.64
N THR A 7 30.01 3.52 0.09
CA THR A 7 28.99 4.36 0.76
C THR A 7 28.06 5.02 -0.24
N THR A 8 28.60 5.55 -1.33
CA THR A 8 27.79 6.19 -2.38
C THR A 8 26.85 5.19 -3.07
N ALA A 9 27.32 3.95 -3.32
CA ALA A 9 26.53 2.90 -3.95
C ALA A 9 25.35 2.46 -3.04
N LEU A 10 25.58 2.25 -1.74
CA LEU A 10 24.52 1.87 -0.78
C LEU A 10 23.48 2.99 -0.63
N TRP A 11 23.93 4.24 -0.57
CA TRP A 11 23.05 5.40 -0.51
C TRP A 11 22.10 5.49 -1.73
N TYR A 12 22.64 5.33 -2.96
CA TYR A 12 21.82 5.31 -4.17
C TYR A 12 20.91 4.08 -4.21
N ALA A 13 21.40 2.91 -3.83
CA ALA A 13 20.62 1.67 -3.79
C ALA A 13 19.43 1.79 -2.83
N SER A 14 19.65 2.31 -1.61
CA SER A 14 18.58 2.54 -0.64
C SER A 14 17.51 3.49 -1.20
N ARG A 15 17.90 4.58 -1.84
CA ARG A 15 16.95 5.54 -2.43
C ARG A 15 16.18 4.98 -3.59
N ALA A 16 16.88 4.36 -4.54
CA ALA A 16 16.25 3.78 -5.73
C ALA A 16 15.25 2.69 -5.34
N THR A 17 15.65 1.79 -4.43
CA THR A 17 14.77 0.72 -3.94
C THR A 17 13.61 1.25 -3.12
N GLY A 18 13.80 2.34 -2.37
CA GLY A 18 12.71 3.04 -1.66
C GLY A 18 11.65 3.62 -2.61
N VAL A 19 12.08 4.29 -3.69
CA VAL A 19 11.15 4.81 -4.72
C VAL A 19 10.42 3.67 -5.41
N VAL A 20 11.12 2.59 -5.81
CA VAL A 20 10.48 1.42 -6.43
C VAL A 20 9.50 0.76 -5.46
N THR A 21 9.86 0.63 -4.17
CA THR A 21 8.96 0.10 -3.12
C THR A 21 7.69 0.94 -3.03
N LEU A 22 7.79 2.26 -3.01
CA LEU A 22 6.63 3.14 -2.94
C LEU A 22 5.71 3.00 -4.17
N LEU A 23 6.27 2.91 -5.37
CA LEU A 23 5.52 2.65 -6.60
C LEU A 23 4.79 1.31 -6.54
N LEU A 24 5.47 0.26 -6.09
CA LEU A 24 4.88 -1.07 -5.94
C LEU A 24 3.80 -1.10 -4.86
N LEU A 25 4.00 -0.46 -3.69
CA LEU A 25 2.98 -0.33 -2.65
C LEU A 25 1.76 0.44 -3.16
N THR A 26 1.96 1.49 -3.96
CA THR A 26 0.89 2.23 -4.62
C THR A 26 0.07 1.31 -5.54
N ALA A 27 0.74 0.53 -6.38
CA ALA A 27 0.10 -0.44 -7.25
C ALA A 27 -0.66 -1.51 -6.43
N VAL A 28 -0.09 -2.00 -5.34
CA VAL A 28 -0.74 -2.96 -4.41
C VAL A 28 -2.02 -2.38 -3.82
N VAL A 29 -2.00 -1.13 -3.35
CA VAL A 29 -3.19 -0.45 -2.79
C VAL A 29 -4.26 -0.28 -3.87
N VAL A 30 -3.91 0.21 -5.05
CA VAL A 30 -4.84 0.37 -6.18
C VAL A 30 -5.46 -0.97 -6.58
N LEU A 31 -4.65 -2.00 -6.77
CA LEU A 31 -5.13 -3.35 -7.08
C LEU A 31 -6.02 -3.91 -5.96
N GLY A 32 -5.68 -3.67 -4.68
CA GLY A 32 -6.49 -4.06 -3.53
C GLY A 32 -7.87 -3.40 -3.52
N ILE A 33 -7.98 -2.14 -3.93
CA ILE A 33 -9.25 -1.43 -4.11
C ILE A 33 -10.08 -2.10 -5.22
N LEU A 34 -9.44 -2.49 -6.32
CA LEU A 34 -10.09 -3.16 -7.45
C LEU A 34 -10.58 -4.57 -7.10
N VAL A 35 -9.74 -5.38 -6.41
CA VAL A 35 -10.09 -6.76 -5.99
C VAL A 35 -11.29 -6.78 -5.04
N ASN A 36 -11.34 -5.84 -4.09
CA ASN A 36 -12.37 -5.84 -3.04
C ASN A 36 -13.82 -5.66 -3.57
N ARG A 37 -13.99 -5.15 -4.79
CA ARG A 37 -15.31 -4.90 -5.39
C ARG A 37 -15.70 -5.89 -6.48
N GLN A 38 -15.00 -7.03 -6.62
CA GLN A 38 -15.15 -7.89 -7.81
C GLN A 38 -15.10 -7.06 -9.11
N GLY A 39 -14.32 -5.96 -9.06
CA GLY A 39 -14.20 -5.02 -10.14
C GLY A 39 -13.67 -5.75 -11.37
N ARG A 40 -14.58 -6.11 -12.27
CA ARG A 40 -14.22 -6.55 -13.61
C ARG A 40 -13.63 -5.32 -14.28
N LEU A 41 -12.31 -5.27 -14.31
CA LEU A 41 -11.67 -4.40 -15.29
C LEU A 41 -12.12 -4.90 -16.66
N PRO A 42 -12.59 -4.04 -17.56
CA PRO A 42 -12.97 -4.46 -18.90
C PRO A 42 -11.82 -5.28 -19.49
N GLY A 43 -12.09 -6.54 -19.87
CA GLY A 43 -11.09 -7.44 -20.46
C GLY A 43 -10.22 -8.25 -19.49
N LEU A 44 -10.29 -8.07 -18.15
CA LEU A 44 -9.51 -8.86 -17.19
C LEU A 44 -10.42 -9.70 -16.28
N PRO A 45 -10.23 -11.04 -16.23
CA PRO A 45 -10.95 -11.88 -15.29
C PRO A 45 -10.50 -11.60 -13.83
N GLY A 46 -11.41 -11.75 -12.86
CA GLY A 46 -11.16 -11.41 -11.45
C GLY A 46 -9.98 -12.18 -10.84
N PHE A 47 -9.72 -13.42 -11.29
CA PHE A 47 -8.57 -14.19 -10.83
C PHE A 47 -7.22 -13.56 -11.26
N ALA A 48 -7.17 -12.92 -12.43
CA ALA A 48 -5.97 -12.25 -12.92
C ALA A 48 -5.63 -11.02 -12.06
N VAL A 49 -6.64 -10.24 -11.67
CA VAL A 49 -6.45 -9.07 -10.79
C VAL A 49 -5.95 -9.51 -9.40
N THR A 50 -6.51 -10.61 -8.86
CA THR A 50 -6.06 -11.18 -7.58
C THR A 50 -4.63 -11.72 -7.68
N GLY A 51 -4.30 -12.41 -8.76
CA GLY A 51 -2.95 -12.89 -9.05
C GLY A 51 -1.95 -11.75 -9.16
N LEU A 52 -2.31 -10.69 -9.88
CA LEU A 52 -1.48 -9.50 -10.05
C LEU A 52 -1.25 -8.80 -8.69
N HIS A 53 -2.30 -8.60 -7.89
CA HIS A 53 -2.16 -8.04 -6.53
C HIS A 53 -1.18 -8.85 -5.69
N ARG A 54 -1.29 -10.19 -5.69
CA ARG A 54 -0.38 -11.07 -4.93
C ARG A 54 1.07 -10.95 -5.42
N ASN A 55 1.30 -11.02 -6.73
CA ASN A 55 2.65 -10.99 -7.30
C ASN A 55 3.31 -9.62 -7.08
N THR A 56 2.56 -8.53 -7.27
CA THR A 56 3.04 -7.17 -7.01
C THR A 56 3.34 -6.97 -5.51
N SER A 57 2.53 -7.56 -4.61
CA SER A 57 2.80 -7.51 -3.17
C SER A 57 4.10 -8.24 -2.81
N LEU A 58 4.37 -9.41 -3.38
CA LEU A 58 5.62 -10.14 -3.15
C LEU A 58 6.83 -9.35 -3.66
N LEU A 59 6.70 -8.73 -4.82
CA LEU A 59 7.76 -7.88 -5.37
C LEU A 59 7.99 -6.65 -4.49
N ALA A 60 6.93 -6.01 -4.00
CA ALA A 60 7.03 -4.89 -3.06
C ALA A 60 7.77 -5.28 -1.78
N VAL A 61 7.50 -6.46 -1.23
CA VAL A 61 8.20 -7.00 -0.04
C VAL A 61 9.68 -7.23 -0.32
N ALA A 62 10.04 -7.78 -1.49
CA ALA A 62 11.43 -7.99 -1.87
C ALA A 62 12.19 -6.64 -1.97
N PHE A 63 11.62 -5.65 -2.65
CA PHE A 63 12.24 -4.33 -2.77
C PHE A 63 12.29 -3.59 -1.42
N LEU A 64 11.27 -3.73 -0.57
CA LEU A 64 11.25 -3.20 0.79
C LEU A 64 12.39 -3.79 1.63
N ALA A 65 12.61 -5.11 1.55
CA ALA A 65 13.70 -5.77 2.25
C ALA A 65 15.07 -5.23 1.79
N VAL A 66 15.27 -5.09 0.48
CA VAL A 66 16.51 -4.50 -0.06
C VAL A 66 16.66 -3.05 0.39
N HIS A 67 15.58 -2.25 0.39
CA HIS A 67 15.58 -0.87 0.86
C HIS A 67 16.04 -0.78 2.33
N VAL A 68 15.47 -1.58 3.20
CA VAL A 68 15.79 -1.58 4.63
C VAL A 68 17.23 -2.05 4.87
N VAL A 69 17.65 -3.15 4.23
CA VAL A 69 19.00 -3.70 4.36
C VAL A 69 20.04 -2.68 3.90
N THR A 70 19.85 -2.06 2.74
CA THR A 70 20.79 -1.06 2.20
C THR A 70 20.82 0.21 3.04
N ALA A 71 19.68 0.62 3.62
CA ALA A 71 19.62 1.77 4.52
C ALA A 71 20.36 1.52 5.86
N VAL A 72 20.25 0.31 6.41
CA VAL A 72 20.95 -0.08 7.66
C VAL A 72 22.44 -0.33 7.42
N ALA A 73 22.80 -0.87 6.26
CA ALA A 73 24.18 -1.14 5.89
C ALA A 73 24.96 0.12 5.47
N ASP A 74 24.27 1.24 5.24
CA ASP A 74 24.93 2.50 4.84
C ASP A 74 25.67 3.14 6.03
N PRO A 75 27.01 3.21 5.98
CA PRO A 75 27.80 3.76 7.08
C PRO A 75 27.72 5.30 7.17
N TYR A 76 27.17 5.98 6.17
CA TYR A 76 27.02 7.44 6.16
C TYR A 76 26.01 7.92 7.24
N VAL A 77 24.99 7.11 7.50
CA VAL A 77 23.99 7.38 8.56
C VAL A 77 23.84 6.13 9.41
N THR A 78 24.25 6.19 10.65
CA THR A 78 24.15 5.04 11.58
C THR A 78 22.67 4.84 11.96
N ILE A 79 21.95 4.07 11.16
CA ILE A 79 20.61 3.59 11.51
C ILE A 79 20.80 2.24 12.20
N GLY A 80 20.68 2.21 13.55
CA GLY A 80 20.78 0.95 14.28
C GLY A 80 19.69 -0.04 13.88
N LEU A 81 19.97 -1.34 13.88
CA LEU A 81 18.97 -2.38 13.60
C LEU A 81 17.70 -2.23 14.47
N ALA A 82 17.87 -1.83 15.73
CA ALA A 82 16.74 -1.58 16.62
C ALA A 82 15.76 -0.50 16.07
N ALA A 83 16.29 0.52 15.40
CA ALA A 83 15.47 1.60 14.85
C ALA A 83 14.62 1.18 13.62
N THR A 84 14.86 0.02 13.04
CA THR A 84 14.02 -0.53 11.97
C THR A 84 12.73 -1.14 12.51
N VAL A 85 12.75 -1.63 13.76
CA VAL A 85 11.61 -2.31 14.42
C VAL A 85 11.01 -1.45 15.54
N LEU A 86 11.85 -0.63 16.20
CA LEU A 86 11.38 0.28 17.26
C LEU A 86 11.15 1.66 16.64
N PRO A 87 9.88 2.08 16.41
CA PRO A 87 9.57 3.38 15.86
C PRO A 87 10.17 4.52 16.72
N PHE A 88 10.68 5.55 16.05
CA PHE A 88 11.26 6.75 16.67
C PHE A 88 12.55 6.54 17.49
N ALA A 89 13.14 5.33 17.46
CA ALA A 89 14.39 5.02 18.19
C ALA A 89 15.66 5.49 17.45
N SER A 90 15.58 5.98 16.23
CA SER A 90 16.74 6.45 15.47
C SER A 90 17.24 7.79 15.98
N ALA A 91 18.57 7.93 16.12
CA ALA A 91 19.21 9.22 16.41
C ALA A 91 19.13 10.18 15.17
N TYR A 92 19.08 9.62 13.97
CA TYR A 92 18.96 10.41 12.74
C TYR A 92 17.51 10.57 12.34
N LYS A 93 17.06 11.82 12.18
CA LYS A 93 15.68 12.16 11.76
C LYS A 93 14.60 11.29 12.42
N PRO A 94 14.50 11.22 13.77
CA PRO A 94 13.71 10.22 14.50
C PRO A 94 12.25 10.16 14.07
N PHE A 95 11.63 11.31 13.82
CA PHE A 95 10.24 11.38 13.38
C PHE A 95 10.04 10.74 12.00
N TRP A 96 10.85 11.11 11.02
CA TRP A 96 10.70 10.63 9.66
C TRP A 96 11.02 9.14 9.52
N LEU A 97 12.12 8.69 10.14
CA LEU A 97 12.45 7.26 10.18
C LEU A 97 11.46 6.46 11.02
N GLY A 98 10.95 7.04 12.10
CA GLY A 98 9.91 6.42 12.90
C GLY A 98 8.62 6.12 12.11
N LEU A 99 8.19 7.02 11.22
CA LEU A 99 7.07 6.78 10.31
C LEU A 99 7.36 5.61 9.35
N GLY A 100 8.60 5.52 8.86
CA GLY A 100 9.04 4.38 8.04
C GLY A 100 8.99 3.07 8.81
N ALA A 101 9.46 3.05 10.06
CA ALA A 101 9.41 1.88 10.94
C ALA A 101 7.96 1.45 11.22
N VAL A 102 7.06 2.38 11.56
CA VAL A 102 5.62 2.07 11.73
C VAL A 102 5.03 1.48 10.44
N SER A 103 5.35 2.06 9.27
CA SER A 103 4.89 1.52 7.99
C SER A 103 5.42 0.11 7.75
N LEU A 104 6.70 -0.16 8.07
CA LEU A 104 7.33 -1.48 7.97
C LEU A 104 6.64 -2.49 8.88
N ASP A 105 6.36 -2.13 10.14
CA ASP A 105 5.66 -2.99 11.11
C ASP A 105 4.25 -3.36 10.63
N LEU A 106 3.52 -2.38 10.07
CA LEU A 106 2.21 -2.64 9.49
C LEU A 106 2.29 -3.59 8.28
N VAL A 107 3.28 -3.41 7.41
CA VAL A 107 3.52 -4.32 6.27
C VAL A 107 3.91 -5.71 6.77
N ALA A 108 4.76 -5.82 7.79
CA ALA A 108 5.13 -7.09 8.41
C ALA A 108 3.89 -7.79 9.00
N ALA A 109 3.03 -7.08 9.70
CA ALA A 109 1.75 -7.62 10.20
C ALA A 109 0.85 -8.13 9.07
N LEU A 110 0.78 -7.42 7.94
CA LEU A 110 0.03 -7.84 6.75
C LEU A 110 0.60 -9.12 6.14
N ILE A 111 1.93 -9.25 6.07
CA ILE A 111 2.59 -10.45 5.56
C ILE A 111 2.31 -11.64 6.47
N LEU A 112 2.57 -11.49 7.77
CA LEU A 112 2.40 -12.56 8.76
C LEU A 112 0.96 -13.06 8.81
N THR A 113 -0.01 -12.16 8.82
CA THR A 113 -1.42 -12.52 8.83
C THR A 113 -1.90 -13.11 7.50
N SER A 114 -1.30 -12.71 6.37
CA SER A 114 -1.59 -13.32 5.08
C SER A 114 -1.05 -14.75 4.98
N LEU A 115 0.12 -15.02 5.56
CA LEU A 115 0.67 -16.37 5.68
C LEU A 115 -0.17 -17.23 6.64
N ALA A 116 -0.63 -16.64 7.75
CA ALA A 116 -1.47 -17.32 8.74
C ALA A 116 -2.96 -17.37 8.36
N ARG A 117 -3.35 -16.91 7.16
CA ARG A 117 -4.76 -16.75 6.75
C ARG A 117 -5.61 -18.02 6.92
N ALA A 118 -5.04 -19.20 6.68
CA ALA A 118 -5.76 -20.46 6.85
C ALA A 118 -6.17 -20.75 8.31
N ARG A 119 -5.46 -20.13 9.28
CA ARG A 119 -5.69 -20.29 10.72
C ARG A 119 -6.52 -19.15 11.34
N MET A 120 -6.95 -18.17 10.51
CA MET A 120 -7.65 -16.98 10.97
C MET A 120 -9.09 -16.92 10.46
N SER A 121 -9.99 -16.33 11.25
CA SER A 121 -11.33 -16.02 10.79
C SER A 121 -11.28 -14.96 9.67
N ARG A 122 -12.22 -15.03 8.71
CA ARG A 122 -12.30 -14.06 7.61
C ARG A 122 -12.47 -12.61 8.09
N ARG A 123 -13.15 -12.43 9.24
CA ARG A 123 -13.38 -11.10 9.83
C ARG A 123 -12.07 -10.53 10.38
N ALA A 124 -11.35 -11.32 11.19
CA ALA A 124 -10.07 -10.92 11.77
C ALA A 124 -9.02 -10.61 10.68
N TRP A 125 -8.86 -11.52 9.72
CA TRP A 125 -7.94 -11.29 8.59
C TRP A 125 -8.29 -10.01 7.81
N ARG A 126 -9.56 -9.78 7.51
CA ARG A 126 -10.00 -8.59 6.80
C ARG A 126 -9.73 -7.32 7.61
N GLY A 127 -9.98 -7.33 8.92
CA GLY A 127 -9.71 -6.20 9.81
C GLY A 127 -8.23 -5.81 9.79
N ILE A 128 -7.32 -6.78 9.93
CA ILE A 128 -5.88 -6.52 9.88
C ILE A 128 -5.46 -6.08 8.47
N HIS A 129 -6.03 -6.68 7.43
CA HIS A 129 -5.70 -6.32 6.05
C HIS A 129 -6.03 -4.86 5.70
N TRP A 130 -6.95 -4.22 6.42
CA TRP A 130 -7.22 -2.79 6.30
C TRP A 130 -6.05 -1.91 6.75
N LEU A 131 -5.12 -2.43 7.57
CA LEU A 131 -3.91 -1.69 7.96
C LEU A 131 -3.03 -1.32 6.76
N GLY A 132 -3.18 -1.99 5.62
CA GLY A 132 -2.53 -1.62 4.37
C GLY A 132 -2.87 -0.20 3.91
N TYR A 133 -4.09 0.27 4.22
CA TYR A 133 -4.49 1.66 3.93
C TYR A 133 -3.82 2.69 4.85
N ALA A 134 -3.32 2.27 6.03
CA ALA A 134 -2.54 3.11 6.92
C ALA A 134 -1.04 3.06 6.59
N ALA A 135 -0.52 1.88 6.23
CA ALA A 135 0.88 1.69 5.90
C ALA A 135 1.34 2.58 4.73
N TRP A 136 0.52 2.69 3.68
CA TRP A 136 0.86 3.45 2.48
C TRP A 136 1.03 4.97 2.72
N PRO A 137 0.11 5.71 3.36
CA PRO A 137 0.31 7.15 3.62
C PRO A 137 1.49 7.42 4.56
N LEU A 138 1.75 6.52 5.51
CA LEU A 138 2.95 6.61 6.37
C LEU A 138 4.22 6.49 5.55
N ALA A 139 4.28 5.56 4.58
CA ALA A 139 5.40 5.43 3.66
C ALA A 139 5.58 6.68 2.77
N VAL A 140 4.48 7.29 2.29
CA VAL A 140 4.52 8.56 1.52
C VAL A 140 5.11 9.68 2.36
N VAL A 141 4.62 9.88 3.60
CA VAL A 141 5.10 10.92 4.50
C VAL A 141 6.56 10.67 4.92
N HIS A 142 6.92 9.41 5.22
CA HIS A 142 8.31 9.01 5.44
C HIS A 142 9.22 9.41 4.27
N SER A 143 8.80 9.14 3.03
CA SER A 143 9.58 9.46 1.83
C SER A 143 9.82 10.96 1.66
N LEU A 144 8.86 11.82 2.05
CA LEU A 144 8.97 13.28 1.96
C LEU A 144 10.04 13.83 2.92
N GLY A 145 10.18 13.26 4.11
CA GLY A 145 11.05 13.82 5.14
C GLY A 145 12.40 13.13 5.29
N SER A 146 12.50 11.85 4.92
CA SER A 146 13.75 11.08 5.03
C SER A 146 14.76 11.46 3.94
N SER A 147 14.28 11.79 2.74
CA SER A 147 15.14 12.11 1.60
C SER A 147 15.60 13.58 1.62
N SER A 148 16.89 13.82 1.36
CA SER A 148 17.41 15.16 1.05
C SER A 148 16.94 15.65 -0.33
N ASP A 149 16.69 14.71 -1.25
CA ASP A 149 16.25 14.97 -2.62
C ASP A 149 14.73 14.94 -2.78
N ALA A 150 13.98 14.84 -1.67
CA ALA A 150 12.52 14.86 -1.70
C ALA A 150 11.95 16.12 -2.39
N ARG A 151 12.76 17.19 -2.45
CA ARG A 151 12.42 18.43 -3.15
C ARG A 151 12.88 18.45 -4.62
N SER A 152 13.56 17.41 -5.12
CA SER A 152 13.85 17.30 -6.54
C SER A 152 12.53 17.11 -7.30
N GLY A 153 12.39 17.78 -8.45
CA GLY A 153 11.16 17.72 -9.25
C GLY A 153 10.75 16.30 -9.62
N LEU A 154 11.73 15.40 -9.82
CA LEU A 154 11.48 14.01 -10.17
C LEU A 154 10.84 13.23 -9.00
N VAL A 155 11.39 13.32 -7.80
CA VAL A 155 10.84 12.60 -6.61
C VAL A 155 9.47 13.14 -6.26
N LEU A 156 9.28 14.46 -6.27
CA LEU A 156 7.96 15.08 -6.06
C LEU A 156 6.96 14.65 -7.13
N GLY A 157 7.39 14.55 -8.39
CA GLY A 157 6.55 14.06 -9.49
C GLY A 157 6.10 12.62 -9.26
N VAL A 158 6.99 11.73 -8.85
CA VAL A 158 6.65 10.33 -8.50
C VAL A 158 5.67 10.29 -7.33
N LEU A 159 5.94 11.04 -6.25
CA LEU A 159 5.04 11.11 -5.10
C LEU A 159 3.65 11.63 -5.48
N ALA A 160 3.58 12.70 -6.27
CA ALA A 160 2.32 13.25 -6.76
C ALA A 160 1.55 12.22 -7.61
N CYS A 161 2.22 11.52 -8.52
CA CYS A 161 1.61 10.44 -9.31
C CYS A 161 1.07 9.32 -8.42
N CYS A 162 1.81 8.89 -7.38
CA CYS A 162 1.37 7.88 -6.44
C CYS A 162 0.10 8.33 -5.68
N VAL A 163 0.09 9.56 -5.18
CA VAL A 163 -1.07 10.13 -4.46
C VAL A 163 -2.26 10.25 -5.39
N LEU A 164 -2.09 10.80 -6.59
CA LEU A 164 -3.15 10.92 -7.58
C LEU A 164 -3.74 9.55 -7.98
N ALA A 165 -2.90 8.52 -8.15
CA ALA A 165 -3.36 7.17 -8.48
C ALA A 165 -4.26 6.59 -7.39
N VAL A 166 -3.87 6.70 -6.11
CA VAL A 166 -4.67 6.19 -4.99
C VAL A 166 -5.94 7.02 -4.79
N VAL A 167 -5.84 8.35 -4.83
CA VAL A 167 -7.02 9.24 -4.71
C VAL A 167 -8.03 8.95 -5.83
N SER A 168 -7.56 8.80 -7.06
CA SER A 168 -8.41 8.47 -8.21
C SER A 168 -9.10 7.10 -8.05
N ALA A 169 -8.37 6.09 -7.56
CA ALA A 169 -8.93 4.76 -7.29
C ALA A 169 -10.00 4.80 -6.18
N VAL A 170 -9.75 5.57 -5.11
CA VAL A 170 -10.70 5.77 -4.02
C VAL A 170 -11.93 6.54 -4.50
N ALA A 171 -11.75 7.65 -5.23
CA ALA A 171 -12.84 8.45 -5.79
C ALA A 171 -13.71 7.61 -6.74
N TRP A 172 -13.09 6.83 -7.61
CA TRP A 172 -13.81 5.89 -8.49
C TRP A 172 -14.60 4.85 -7.68
N ARG A 173 -14.03 4.30 -6.63
CA ARG A 173 -14.71 3.37 -5.73
C ARG A 173 -15.93 3.99 -5.08
N LEU A 174 -15.80 5.21 -4.54
CA LEU A 174 -16.89 5.93 -3.89
C LEU A 174 -18.01 6.32 -4.86
N SER A 175 -17.66 6.80 -6.05
CA SER A 175 -18.64 7.16 -7.08
C SER A 175 -19.49 5.97 -7.55
N ARG A 176 -18.87 4.78 -7.66
CA ARG A 176 -19.62 3.56 -7.98
C ARG A 176 -20.53 3.12 -6.84
N ALA A 177 -20.06 3.19 -5.59
CA ALA A 177 -20.89 2.88 -4.44
C ALA A 177 -22.14 3.78 -4.37
N ALA A 178 -21.98 5.07 -4.63
CA ALA A 178 -23.07 6.02 -4.65
C ALA A 178 -24.11 5.75 -5.77
N ARG A 179 -23.68 5.17 -6.90
CA ARG A 179 -24.59 4.82 -8.02
C ARG A 179 -25.36 3.52 -7.78
N GLU A 180 -24.81 2.58 -7.03
CA GLU A 180 -25.43 1.28 -6.75
C GLU A 180 -26.60 1.37 -5.75
N VAL A 181 -26.54 2.29 -4.79
CA VAL A 181 -27.59 2.49 -3.77
C VAL A 181 -28.95 2.87 -4.37
N PRO A 182 -29.06 3.84 -5.30
CA PRO A 182 -30.35 4.17 -5.93
C PRO A 182 -30.92 3.04 -6.78
N LEU A 183 -30.07 2.25 -7.43
CA LEU A 183 -30.49 1.13 -8.29
C LEU A 183 -31.08 -0.02 -7.45
N ALA A 184 -30.46 -0.34 -6.32
CA ALA A 184 -30.97 -1.35 -5.38
C ALA A 184 -32.33 -0.95 -4.79
N GLY A 185 -32.51 0.33 -4.44
CA GLY A 185 -33.80 0.86 -3.98
C GLY A 185 -34.89 0.78 -5.05
N ARG A 186 -34.59 1.09 -6.31
CA ARG A 186 -35.53 0.97 -7.44
C ARG A 186 -35.89 -0.49 -7.71
N ALA A 187 -34.95 -1.40 -7.68
CA ALA A 187 -35.19 -2.82 -7.86
C ALA A 187 -36.10 -3.40 -6.74
N ALA A 188 -35.83 -3.04 -5.48
CA ALA A 188 -36.69 -3.42 -4.36
C ALA A 188 -38.11 -2.90 -4.49
N ALA A 189 -38.28 -1.64 -4.91
CA ALA A 189 -39.60 -1.03 -5.15
C ALA A 189 -40.35 -1.70 -6.30
N VAL A 190 -39.67 -2.14 -7.36
CA VAL A 190 -40.30 -2.89 -8.46
C VAL A 190 -40.76 -4.27 -7.99
N LEU A 191 -39.89 -5.00 -7.25
CA LEU A 191 -40.25 -6.31 -6.71
C LEU A 191 -41.41 -6.28 -5.73
N SER A 192 -41.48 -5.26 -4.86
CA SER A 192 -42.60 -5.09 -3.93
C SER A 192 -43.95 -4.83 -4.67
N ARG A 193 -43.92 -4.05 -5.73
CA ARG A 193 -45.10 -3.81 -6.58
C ARG A 193 -45.56 -5.08 -7.30
N MET A 194 -44.63 -5.89 -7.80
CA MET A 194 -44.94 -7.15 -8.46
C MET A 194 -45.53 -8.18 -7.48
N SER A 195 -45.02 -8.27 -6.26
CA SER A 195 -45.57 -9.16 -5.25
C SER A 195 -46.96 -8.76 -4.77
N ALA A 196 -47.20 -7.45 -4.58
CA ALA A 196 -48.55 -6.92 -4.26
C ALA A 196 -49.57 -7.27 -5.33
N ARG A 197 -49.22 -7.06 -6.63
CA ARG A 197 -50.11 -7.39 -7.74
C ARG A 197 -50.41 -8.90 -7.86
N LYS A 198 -49.48 -9.75 -7.47
CA LYS A 198 -49.68 -11.20 -7.47
C LYS A 198 -50.59 -11.67 -6.34
N ALA A 199 -50.69 -10.92 -5.25
CA ALA A 199 -51.58 -11.21 -4.11
C ALA A 199 -53.02 -10.77 -4.35
N GLU A 200 -53.26 -9.92 -5.36
CA GLU A 200 -54.61 -9.42 -5.76
C GLU A 200 -55.29 -10.29 -6.86
N LEU A 201 -54.58 -11.28 -7.42
CA LEU A 201 -55.07 -12.25 -8.40
C LEU A 201 -55.38 -13.60 -7.75
#